data_ab9d996b5fd39a13c6226bf2452f5af8
#
_entry.id   ab9d996b5fd39a13c6226bf2452f5af8
#
_cell.length_a   1.000
_cell.length_b   1.000
_cell.length_c   1.000
_cell.angle_alpha   90.00
_cell.angle_beta   90.00
_cell.angle_gamma   90.00
#
_symmetry.space_group_name_H-M   'P 1'
#
loop_
_entity.id
_entity.type
_entity.pdbx_description
1 polymer ?
#
loop_
_entity_poly.entity_id
_entity_poly.type
_entity_poly.pdbx_seq_one_letter_code
_entity_poly.pdbx_strand_id
1 'polypeptide(L)'
;MNAYPEKQHYTADDLAAIIAILRDPDNGCPWDKVQTHRSIRMNFLEEAYEAVDAIDLDDPELLCEELGDVLMQVVFHAQIEREAGHFTFAEVCDGVCRKLLDRHPHIFRGDESIKDWDSLKNKEKGRLTLADDLESVPCALPALMRAAKLQKRAARCGVETAAAPADIAAAAETAVSAADKAVAEQAVGELLFTAAAPGGG
;
A
#
# COMPACT_ATOMS: atom_id res chain seq x y z
N MET A 1 36.69 3.64 -6.17
CA MET A 1 35.75 4.73 -5.92
C MET A 1 34.70 4.68 -7.03
N ASN A 2 33.47 4.33 -6.70
CA ASN A 2 32.39 4.27 -7.67
C ASN A 2 31.93 5.71 -7.97
N ALA A 3 32.42 6.30 -9.07
CA ALA A 3 32.00 7.62 -9.47
C ALA A 3 30.77 7.49 -10.39
N TYR A 4 29.63 8.02 -9.96
CA TYR A 4 28.50 8.25 -10.84
C TYR A 4 28.67 9.62 -11.50
N PRO A 5 28.45 9.77 -12.81
CA PRO A 5 28.65 11.05 -13.48
C PRO A 5 27.67 12.10 -12.98
N GLU A 6 28.15 13.28 -12.65
CA GLU A 6 27.29 14.42 -12.37
C GLU A 6 26.50 14.80 -13.62
N LYS A 7 25.19 14.97 -13.45
CA LYS A 7 24.25 15.34 -14.51
C LYS A 7 23.49 16.58 -14.12
N GLN A 8 23.08 17.36 -15.09
CA GLN A 8 22.22 18.51 -14.87
C GLN A 8 20.79 18.10 -14.43
N HIS A 9 20.34 16.93 -14.91
CA HIS A 9 19.05 16.31 -14.54
C HIS A 9 19.22 14.80 -14.46
N TYR A 10 18.63 14.20 -13.45
CA TYR A 10 18.60 12.75 -13.24
C TYR A 10 17.23 12.19 -13.60
N THR A 11 17.19 10.92 -13.97
CA THR A 11 15.99 10.16 -14.34
C THR A 11 15.76 9.00 -13.37
N ALA A 12 14.64 8.31 -13.49
CA ALA A 12 14.36 7.10 -12.71
C ALA A 12 15.40 5.98 -12.99
N ASP A 13 15.94 5.91 -14.21
CA ASP A 13 17.02 4.96 -14.54
C ASP A 13 18.34 5.33 -13.83
N ASP A 14 18.61 6.62 -13.68
CA ASP A 14 19.75 7.08 -12.89
C ASP A 14 19.61 6.72 -11.42
N LEU A 15 18.42 6.91 -10.85
CA LEU A 15 18.13 6.48 -9.48
C LEU A 15 18.36 4.98 -9.31
N ALA A 16 17.86 4.15 -10.23
CA ALA A 16 18.08 2.70 -10.19
C ALA A 16 19.58 2.34 -10.26
N ALA A 17 20.35 3.04 -11.10
CA ALA A 17 21.79 2.84 -11.21
C ALA A 17 22.53 3.28 -9.93
N ILE A 18 22.13 4.39 -9.32
CA ILE A 18 22.71 4.89 -8.06
C ILE A 18 22.45 3.89 -6.93
N ILE A 19 21.22 3.41 -6.77
CA ILE A 19 20.89 2.40 -5.75
C ILE A 19 21.68 1.10 -5.97
N ALA A 20 21.85 0.66 -7.22
CA ALA A 20 22.67 -0.50 -7.53
C ALA A 20 24.14 -0.31 -7.09
N ILE A 21 24.71 0.89 -7.28
CA ILE A 21 26.06 1.24 -6.82
C ILE A 21 26.12 1.27 -5.30
N LEU A 22 25.15 1.86 -4.62
CA LEU A 22 25.09 1.90 -3.15
C LEU A 22 25.01 0.51 -2.55
N ARG A 23 24.38 -0.44 -3.25
CA ARG A 23 24.25 -1.82 -2.82
C ARG A 23 25.35 -2.76 -3.33
N ASP A 24 26.32 -2.27 -4.07
CA ASP A 24 27.44 -3.10 -4.55
C ASP A 24 28.13 -3.82 -3.35
N PRO A 25 28.28 -5.16 -3.40
CA PRO A 25 28.79 -5.93 -2.28
C PRO A 25 30.22 -5.57 -1.86
N ASP A 26 31.04 -5.17 -2.84
CA ASP A 26 32.45 -4.90 -2.60
C ASP A 26 32.71 -3.43 -2.25
N ASN A 27 32.13 -2.51 -3.00
CA ASN A 27 32.45 -1.08 -2.95
C ASN A 27 31.25 -0.19 -2.57
N GLY A 28 30.08 -0.79 -2.28
CA GLY A 28 28.87 -0.05 -1.93
C GLY A 28 28.89 0.52 -0.51
N CYS A 29 27.84 1.25 -0.18
CA CYS A 29 27.64 1.83 1.13
C CYS A 29 27.49 0.71 2.18
N PRO A 30 28.20 0.77 3.31
CA PRO A 30 28.11 -0.26 4.36
C PRO A 30 26.71 -0.45 4.94
N TRP A 31 25.89 0.60 4.92
CA TRP A 31 24.51 0.54 5.39
C TRP A 31 23.57 -0.03 4.31
N ASP A 32 23.62 0.48 3.08
CA ASP A 32 22.69 0.10 2.01
C ASP A 32 22.83 -1.37 1.59
N LYS A 33 24.05 -1.86 1.46
CA LYS A 33 24.34 -3.21 0.96
C LYS A 33 23.86 -4.35 1.86
N VAL A 34 23.62 -4.08 3.15
CA VAL A 34 23.15 -5.10 4.11
C VAL A 34 21.63 -5.06 4.33
N GLN A 35 20.94 -4.07 3.75
CA GLN A 35 19.49 -3.96 3.92
C GLN A 35 18.74 -5.10 3.22
N THR A 36 17.65 -5.49 3.84
CA THR A 36 16.70 -6.49 3.35
C THR A 36 15.30 -5.88 3.27
N HIS A 37 14.37 -6.53 2.57
CA HIS A 37 12.96 -6.10 2.57
C HIS A 37 12.39 -5.90 3.98
N ARG A 38 12.81 -6.73 4.95
CA ARG A 38 12.33 -6.65 6.33
C ARG A 38 12.91 -5.47 7.08
N SER A 39 14.18 -5.14 6.86
CA SER A 39 14.85 -4.05 7.59
C SER A 39 14.32 -2.68 7.18
N ILE A 40 13.98 -2.49 5.89
CA ILE A 40 13.53 -1.19 5.35
C ILE A 40 12.01 -1.09 5.12
N ARG A 41 11.23 -2.13 5.48
CA ARG A 41 9.76 -2.11 5.26
C ARG A 41 9.05 -0.97 6.00
N MET A 42 9.59 -0.54 7.14
CA MET A 42 8.98 0.55 7.91
C MET A 42 9.28 1.89 7.27
N ASN A 43 10.49 2.10 6.75
CA ASN A 43 10.84 3.28 5.99
C ASN A 43 9.86 3.49 4.81
N PHE A 44 9.51 2.42 4.08
CA PHE A 44 8.51 2.50 3.01
C PHE A 44 7.14 3.03 3.49
N LEU A 45 6.74 2.73 4.73
CA LEU A 45 5.50 3.25 5.32
C LEU A 45 5.67 4.69 5.80
N GLU A 46 6.81 5.04 6.39
CA GLU A 46 7.14 6.39 6.84
C GLU A 46 7.07 7.36 5.67
N GLU A 47 7.82 7.13 4.59
CA GLU A 47 7.80 7.98 3.39
C GLU A 47 6.39 8.12 2.80
N ALA A 48 5.60 7.02 2.81
CA ALA A 48 4.22 7.07 2.33
C ALA A 48 3.31 7.94 3.23
N TYR A 49 3.53 7.97 4.55
CA TYR A 49 2.80 8.84 5.47
C TYR A 49 3.27 10.30 5.37
N GLU A 50 4.56 10.54 5.20
CA GLU A 50 5.13 11.87 4.99
C GLU A 50 4.60 12.50 3.69
N ALA A 51 4.49 11.70 2.62
CA ALA A 51 3.82 12.13 1.40
C ALA A 51 2.32 12.47 1.63
N VAL A 52 1.62 11.75 2.51
CA VAL A 52 0.22 12.08 2.87
C VAL A 52 0.17 13.38 3.67
N ASP A 53 1.07 13.59 4.63
CA ASP A 53 1.15 14.84 5.40
C ASP A 53 1.42 16.03 4.48
N ALA A 54 2.33 15.90 3.50
CA ALA A 54 2.61 16.93 2.51
C ALA A 54 1.36 17.29 1.66
N ILE A 55 0.54 16.29 1.31
CA ILE A 55 -0.75 16.50 0.63
C ILE A 55 -1.72 17.27 1.52
N ASP A 56 -1.84 16.88 2.80
CA ASP A 56 -2.77 17.52 3.75
C ASP A 56 -2.35 18.97 4.09
N LEU A 57 -1.05 19.28 3.96
CA LEU A 57 -0.50 20.62 4.12
C LEU A 57 -0.62 21.50 2.86
N ASP A 58 -1.06 20.96 1.73
CA ASP A 58 -1.04 21.62 0.41
C ASP A 58 0.35 22.16 0.04
N ASP A 59 1.43 21.45 0.43
CA ASP A 59 2.82 21.84 0.18
C ASP A 59 3.41 21.06 -1.00
N PRO A 60 3.48 21.67 -2.22
CA PRO A 60 3.96 20.99 -3.40
C PRO A 60 5.48 20.74 -3.41
N GLU A 61 6.26 21.52 -2.67
CA GLU A 61 7.72 21.35 -2.58
C GLU A 61 8.02 20.13 -1.71
N LEU A 62 7.42 20.08 -0.52
CA LEU A 62 7.50 18.93 0.37
C LEU A 62 6.96 17.67 -0.31
N LEU A 63 5.80 17.74 -0.97
CA LEU A 63 5.25 16.60 -1.69
C LEU A 63 6.19 16.07 -2.79
N CYS A 64 6.93 16.95 -3.47
CA CYS A 64 7.92 16.54 -4.47
C CYS A 64 9.08 15.77 -3.83
N GLU A 65 9.54 16.19 -2.67
CA GLU A 65 10.58 15.54 -1.86
C GLU A 65 10.10 14.14 -1.44
N GLU A 66 8.96 14.06 -0.75
CA GLU A 66 8.43 12.80 -0.20
C GLU A 66 8.06 11.77 -1.28
N LEU A 67 7.54 12.23 -2.42
CA LEU A 67 7.32 11.33 -3.57
C LEU A 67 8.64 10.78 -4.14
N GLY A 68 9.72 11.55 -4.05
CA GLY A 68 11.07 11.09 -4.39
C GLY A 68 11.53 9.97 -3.45
N ASP A 69 11.28 10.10 -2.15
CA ASP A 69 11.65 9.11 -1.14
C ASP A 69 10.79 7.85 -1.23
N VAL A 70 9.50 7.97 -1.48
CA VAL A 70 8.64 6.81 -1.84
C VAL A 70 9.17 6.10 -3.09
N LEU A 71 9.55 6.84 -4.13
CA LEU A 71 10.12 6.24 -5.35
C LEU A 71 11.46 5.56 -5.06
N MET A 72 12.31 6.15 -4.22
CA MET A 72 13.56 5.55 -3.77
C MET A 72 13.32 4.20 -3.08
N GLN A 73 12.32 4.10 -2.20
CA GLN A 73 11.96 2.83 -1.56
C GLN A 73 11.53 1.78 -2.58
N VAL A 74 10.73 2.14 -3.58
CA VAL A 74 10.33 1.22 -4.66
C VAL A 74 11.55 0.70 -5.40
N VAL A 75 12.46 1.58 -5.80
CA VAL A 75 13.68 1.23 -6.53
C VAL A 75 14.61 0.36 -5.67
N PHE A 76 14.72 0.68 -4.38
CA PHE A 76 15.55 -0.09 -3.44
C PHE A 76 15.04 -1.53 -3.29
N HIS A 77 13.75 -1.72 -3.11
CA HIS A 77 13.15 -3.05 -3.06
C HIS A 77 13.33 -3.82 -4.37
N ALA A 78 13.18 -3.14 -5.51
CA ALA A 78 13.39 -3.76 -6.82
C ALA A 78 14.87 -4.15 -7.05
N GLN A 79 15.82 -3.39 -6.50
CA GLN A 79 17.23 -3.73 -6.57
C GLN A 79 17.56 -4.98 -5.74
N ILE A 80 16.97 -5.14 -4.54
CA ILE A 80 17.11 -6.36 -3.73
C ILE A 80 16.64 -7.58 -4.53
N GLU A 81 15.50 -7.49 -5.21
CA GLU A 81 14.95 -8.58 -6.02
C GLU A 81 15.78 -8.85 -7.29
N ARG A 82 16.36 -7.81 -7.88
CA ARG A 82 17.32 -7.96 -8.99
C ARG A 82 18.55 -8.74 -8.56
N GLU A 83 19.10 -8.48 -7.37
CA GLU A 83 20.24 -9.20 -6.79
C GLU A 83 19.89 -10.68 -6.54
N ALA A 84 18.64 -10.96 -6.17
CA ALA A 84 18.12 -12.32 -6.00
C ALA A 84 17.77 -13.02 -7.34
N GLY A 85 17.79 -12.30 -8.46
CA GLY A 85 17.49 -12.84 -9.79
C GLY A 85 15.99 -13.03 -10.07
N HIS A 86 15.10 -12.32 -9.33
CA HIS A 86 13.66 -12.47 -9.49
C HIS A 86 13.08 -11.48 -10.49
N PHE A 87 13.22 -10.17 -10.25
CA PHE A 87 12.74 -9.12 -11.15
C PHE A 87 13.53 -7.81 -11.00
N THR A 88 13.33 -6.90 -11.93
CA THR A 88 13.99 -5.60 -12.00
C THR A 88 13.00 -4.46 -11.82
N PHE A 89 13.50 -3.24 -11.59
CA PHE A 89 12.67 -2.03 -11.58
C PHE A 89 11.92 -1.81 -12.91
N ALA A 90 12.54 -2.13 -14.04
CA ALA A 90 11.89 -2.04 -15.34
C ALA A 90 10.66 -2.97 -15.45
N GLU A 91 10.73 -4.18 -14.85
CA GLU A 91 9.60 -5.11 -14.82
C GLU A 91 8.49 -4.64 -13.86
N VAL A 92 8.84 -3.94 -12.78
CA VAL A 92 7.84 -3.28 -11.91
C VAL A 92 7.08 -2.21 -12.71
N CYS A 93 7.80 -1.37 -13.48
CA CYS A 93 7.21 -0.36 -14.34
C CYS A 93 6.35 -0.98 -15.46
N ASP A 94 6.85 -1.98 -16.17
CA ASP A 94 6.10 -2.69 -17.22
C ASP A 94 4.80 -3.29 -16.67
N GLY A 95 4.88 -3.97 -15.53
CA GLY A 95 3.72 -4.59 -14.89
C GLY A 95 2.61 -3.59 -14.53
N VAL A 96 2.96 -2.43 -13.97
CA VAL A 96 1.97 -1.40 -13.67
C VAL A 96 1.42 -0.72 -14.92
N CYS A 97 2.26 -0.48 -15.94
CA CYS A 97 1.81 0.09 -17.22
C CYS A 97 0.81 -0.83 -17.93
N ARG A 98 1.12 -2.11 -18.08
CA ARG A 98 0.20 -3.09 -18.67
C ARG A 98 -1.13 -3.14 -17.92
N LYS A 99 -1.08 -3.22 -16.60
CA LYS A 99 -2.26 -3.18 -15.76
C LYS A 99 -3.12 -1.93 -15.98
N LEU A 100 -2.52 -0.76 -16.12
CA LEU A 100 -3.24 0.49 -16.40
C LEU A 100 -3.88 0.49 -17.78
N LEU A 101 -3.15 0.06 -18.81
CA LEU A 101 -3.67 -0.05 -20.18
C LEU A 101 -4.85 -1.03 -20.26
N ASP A 102 -4.77 -2.16 -19.59
CA ASP A 102 -5.81 -3.19 -19.61
C ASP A 102 -7.06 -2.78 -18.80
N ARG A 103 -6.89 -1.97 -17.76
CA ARG A 103 -8.01 -1.50 -16.92
C ARG A 103 -8.69 -0.23 -17.41
N HIS A 104 -8.11 0.44 -18.43
CA HIS A 104 -8.70 1.64 -19.02
C HIS A 104 -8.90 1.49 -20.53
N PRO A 105 -9.56 0.40 -21.01
CA PRO A 105 -9.73 0.17 -22.43
C PRO A 105 -10.59 1.24 -23.09
N HIS A 106 -11.50 1.89 -22.36
CA HIS A 106 -12.27 3.04 -22.81
C HIS A 106 -11.38 4.24 -23.20
N ILE A 107 -10.23 4.41 -22.58
CA ILE A 107 -9.26 5.47 -22.92
C ILE A 107 -8.32 5.02 -24.02
N PHE A 108 -7.74 3.83 -23.91
CA PHE A 108 -6.63 3.40 -24.77
C PHE A 108 -7.05 2.57 -25.98
N ARG A 109 -8.28 1.97 -25.97
CA ARG A 109 -8.76 1.07 -27.03
C ARG A 109 -10.16 1.42 -27.56
N GLY A 110 -10.81 2.46 -27.03
CA GLY A 110 -12.18 2.85 -27.42
C GLY A 110 -13.27 1.85 -27.04
N ASP A 111 -13.00 0.98 -26.08
CA ASP A 111 -13.95 -0.05 -25.63
C ASP A 111 -14.68 0.41 -24.36
N GLU A 112 -15.94 0.84 -24.54
CA GLU A 112 -16.81 1.30 -23.45
C GLU A 112 -17.53 0.16 -22.69
N SER A 113 -17.26 -1.09 -23.03
CA SER A 113 -17.97 -2.25 -22.46
C SER A 113 -17.66 -2.49 -20.97
N ILE A 114 -16.56 -1.94 -20.46
CA ILE A 114 -16.08 -2.14 -19.10
C ILE A 114 -16.54 -1.00 -18.20
N LYS A 115 -17.56 -1.27 -17.38
CA LYS A 115 -18.17 -0.29 -16.45
C LYS A 115 -17.75 -0.48 -14.99
N ASP A 116 -17.09 -1.59 -14.63
CA ASP A 116 -16.76 -1.90 -13.25
C ASP A 116 -15.29 -2.35 -13.08
N TRP A 117 -14.51 -1.46 -12.50
CA TRP A 117 -13.07 -1.65 -12.27
C TRP A 117 -12.73 -2.72 -11.22
N ASP A 118 -13.61 -2.87 -10.22
CA ASP A 118 -13.41 -3.87 -9.17
C ASP A 118 -13.69 -5.28 -9.67
N SER A 119 -14.68 -5.45 -10.55
CA SER A 119 -14.97 -6.73 -11.21
C SER A 119 -13.80 -7.19 -12.07
N LEU A 120 -13.17 -6.28 -12.84
CA LEU A 120 -11.96 -6.59 -13.61
C LEU A 120 -10.81 -7.04 -12.71
N LYS A 121 -10.56 -6.30 -11.64
CA LYS A 121 -9.51 -6.61 -10.67
C LYS A 121 -9.70 -7.95 -9.99
N ASN A 122 -10.94 -8.30 -9.64
CA ASN A 122 -11.26 -9.57 -9.00
C ASN A 122 -11.10 -10.73 -9.98
N LYS A 123 -11.52 -10.55 -11.24
CA LYS A 123 -11.33 -11.54 -12.29
C LYS A 123 -9.85 -11.82 -12.58
N GLU A 124 -9.02 -10.77 -12.73
CA GLU A 124 -7.58 -10.91 -12.93
C GLU A 124 -6.88 -11.68 -11.79
N LYS A 125 -7.37 -11.49 -10.56
CA LYS A 125 -6.79 -12.12 -9.36
C LYS A 125 -7.44 -13.45 -8.98
N GLY A 126 -8.37 -13.98 -9.80
CA GLY A 126 -9.06 -15.25 -9.54
C GLY A 126 -9.93 -15.23 -8.27
N ARG A 127 -10.40 -14.04 -7.83
CA ARG A 127 -11.27 -13.92 -6.67
C ARG A 127 -12.70 -14.19 -7.09
N LEU A 128 -13.20 -15.37 -6.77
CA LEU A 128 -14.52 -15.85 -7.20
C LEU A 128 -15.59 -15.66 -6.14
N THR A 129 -15.21 -15.56 -4.87
CA THR A 129 -16.13 -15.46 -3.74
C THR A 129 -15.90 -14.18 -2.92
N LEU A 130 -16.91 -13.80 -2.11
CA LEU A 130 -16.76 -12.74 -1.12
C LEU A 130 -15.64 -13.05 -0.12
N ALA A 131 -15.52 -14.33 0.29
CA ALA A 131 -14.45 -14.75 1.19
C ALA A 131 -13.07 -14.46 0.59
N ASP A 132 -12.84 -14.85 -0.68
CA ASP A 132 -11.57 -14.55 -1.38
C ASP A 132 -11.27 -13.04 -1.42
N ASP A 133 -12.32 -12.23 -1.66
CA ASP A 133 -12.15 -10.78 -1.72
C ASP A 133 -11.81 -10.21 -0.34
N LEU A 134 -12.51 -10.63 0.73
CA LEU A 134 -12.23 -10.19 2.09
C LEU A 134 -10.86 -10.65 2.59
N GLU A 135 -10.49 -11.91 2.39
CA GLU A 135 -9.17 -12.45 2.76
C GLU A 135 -8.01 -11.74 2.05
N SER A 136 -8.27 -11.21 0.85
CA SER A 136 -7.26 -10.45 0.11
C SER A 136 -6.95 -9.05 0.66
N VAL A 137 -7.63 -8.62 1.73
CA VAL A 137 -7.30 -7.37 2.41
C VAL A 137 -6.02 -7.56 3.22
N PRO A 138 -4.94 -6.78 2.94
CA PRO A 138 -3.66 -7.00 3.61
C PRO A 138 -3.77 -6.89 5.13
N CYS A 139 -3.20 -7.88 5.84
CA CYS A 139 -3.13 -7.86 7.31
C CYS A 139 -2.18 -6.79 7.85
N ALA A 140 -1.26 -6.28 7.03
CA ALA A 140 -0.32 -5.23 7.40
C ALA A 140 -0.92 -3.82 7.44
N LEU A 141 -2.16 -3.64 6.94
CA LEU A 141 -2.83 -2.34 7.03
C LEU A 141 -3.08 -1.96 8.50
N PRO A 142 -3.00 -0.65 8.84
CA PRO A 142 -3.48 -0.17 10.13
C PRO A 142 -4.91 -0.64 10.41
N ALA A 143 -5.22 -0.96 11.65
CA ALA A 143 -6.45 -1.64 12.03
C ALA A 143 -7.73 -0.94 11.50
N LEU A 144 -7.83 0.38 11.65
CA LEU A 144 -8.97 1.15 11.16
C LEU A 144 -9.08 1.14 9.63
N MET A 145 -7.96 1.27 8.92
CA MET A 145 -7.94 1.20 7.45
C MET A 145 -8.34 -0.20 6.96
N ARG A 146 -7.89 -1.24 7.66
CA ARG A 146 -8.26 -2.62 7.34
C ARG A 146 -9.74 -2.84 7.57
N ALA A 147 -10.28 -2.40 8.70
CA ALA A 147 -11.69 -2.50 9.03
C ALA A 147 -12.57 -1.76 7.99
N ALA A 148 -12.28 -0.50 7.69
CA ALA A 148 -13.00 0.27 6.67
C ALA A 148 -12.98 -0.41 5.29
N LYS A 149 -11.85 -1.01 4.92
CA LYS A 149 -11.72 -1.72 3.64
C LYS A 149 -12.52 -3.03 3.60
N LEU A 150 -12.57 -3.76 4.72
CA LEU A 150 -13.40 -4.97 4.86
C LEU A 150 -14.88 -4.61 4.78
N GLN A 151 -15.34 -3.60 5.52
CA GLN A 151 -16.71 -3.11 5.49
C GLN A 151 -17.15 -2.67 4.09
N LYS A 152 -16.31 -1.85 3.43
CA LYS A 152 -16.59 -1.40 2.05
C LYS A 152 -16.76 -2.56 1.08
N ARG A 153 -16.01 -3.65 1.23
CA ARG A 153 -16.14 -4.85 0.39
C ARG A 153 -17.37 -5.67 0.74
N ALA A 154 -17.65 -5.87 2.03
CA ALA A 154 -18.85 -6.58 2.51
C ALA A 154 -20.14 -5.87 2.04
N ALA A 155 -20.20 -4.54 2.17
CA ALA A 155 -21.35 -3.74 1.74
C ALA A 155 -21.65 -3.87 0.23
N ARG A 156 -20.64 -4.00 -0.64
CA ARG A 156 -20.84 -4.26 -2.08
C ARG A 156 -21.54 -5.57 -2.37
N CYS A 157 -21.45 -6.53 -1.46
CA CYS A 157 -22.12 -7.82 -1.57
C CYS A 157 -23.45 -7.87 -0.80
N GLY A 158 -23.98 -6.71 -0.37
CA GLY A 158 -25.23 -6.60 0.36
C GLY A 158 -25.17 -7.02 1.83
N VAL A 159 -23.95 -7.16 2.38
CA VAL A 159 -23.78 -7.40 3.82
C VAL A 159 -23.80 -6.06 4.53
N GLU A 160 -24.81 -5.84 5.36
CA GLU A 160 -24.88 -4.65 6.22
C GLU A 160 -23.83 -4.75 7.33
N THR A 161 -22.96 -3.74 7.40
CA THR A 161 -21.86 -3.67 8.38
C THR A 161 -21.98 -2.44 9.28
N ALA A 162 -23.02 -1.64 9.09
CA ALA A 162 -23.26 -0.45 9.90
C ALA A 162 -23.77 -0.88 11.29
N ALA A 163 -22.98 -0.63 12.34
CA ALA A 163 -23.45 -0.75 13.69
C ALA A 163 -24.13 0.56 14.13
N ALA A 164 -25.19 0.44 14.93
CA ALA A 164 -25.81 1.60 15.51
C ALA A 164 -24.84 2.30 16.51
N PRO A 165 -24.97 3.63 16.73
CA PRO A 165 -24.16 4.33 17.75
C PRO A 165 -24.21 3.68 19.14
N ALA A 166 -25.33 3.03 19.49
CA ALA A 166 -25.47 2.28 20.73
C ALA A 166 -24.54 1.07 20.82
N ASP A 167 -24.24 0.41 19.69
CA ASP A 167 -23.35 -0.75 19.65
C ASP A 167 -21.89 -0.34 19.87
N ILE A 168 -21.51 0.86 19.39
CA ILE A 168 -20.18 1.44 19.63
C ILE A 168 -19.99 1.71 21.12
N ALA A 169 -20.98 2.31 21.77
CA ALA A 169 -20.93 2.60 23.20
C ALA A 169 -20.85 1.31 24.03
N ALA A 170 -21.68 0.30 23.71
CA ALA A 170 -21.66 -0.99 24.38
C ALA A 170 -20.32 -1.74 24.20
N ALA A 171 -19.73 -1.72 22.99
CA ALA A 171 -18.42 -2.31 22.73
C ALA A 171 -17.31 -1.58 23.52
N ALA A 172 -17.38 -0.24 23.60
CA ALA A 172 -16.42 0.55 24.36
C ALA A 172 -16.51 0.25 25.88
N GLU A 173 -17.72 0.19 26.46
CA GLU A 173 -17.94 -0.16 27.85
C GLU A 173 -17.43 -1.59 28.15
N THR A 174 -17.70 -2.53 27.25
CA THR A 174 -17.23 -3.91 27.40
C THR A 174 -15.69 -3.97 27.36
N ALA A 175 -15.04 -3.26 26.45
CA ALA A 175 -13.59 -3.21 26.36
C ALA A 175 -12.94 -2.64 27.63
N VAL A 176 -13.53 -1.58 28.21
CA VAL A 176 -13.03 -0.92 29.43
C VAL A 176 -13.26 -1.77 30.68
N SER A 177 -14.39 -2.50 30.76
CA SER A 177 -14.77 -3.28 31.92
C SER A 177 -14.27 -4.73 31.92
N ALA A 178 -13.72 -5.21 30.80
CA ALA A 178 -13.32 -6.60 30.67
C ALA A 178 -12.15 -6.95 31.59
N ALA A 179 -12.35 -7.92 32.47
CA ALA A 179 -11.29 -8.50 33.29
C ALA A 179 -10.48 -9.58 32.55
N ASP A 180 -11.03 -10.13 31.47
CA ASP A 180 -10.40 -11.13 30.61
C ASP A 180 -9.81 -10.47 29.36
N LYS A 181 -8.53 -10.76 29.07
CA LYS A 181 -7.82 -10.19 27.94
C LYS A 181 -8.47 -10.53 26.59
N ALA A 182 -8.96 -11.77 26.42
CA ALA A 182 -9.57 -12.19 25.16
C ALA A 182 -10.90 -11.45 24.90
N VAL A 183 -11.70 -11.21 25.93
CA VAL A 183 -12.95 -10.43 25.87
C VAL A 183 -12.63 -8.96 25.55
N ALA A 184 -11.59 -8.41 26.18
CA ALA A 184 -11.14 -7.04 25.88
C ALA A 184 -10.65 -6.89 24.42
N GLU A 185 -9.84 -7.83 23.94
CA GLU A 185 -9.35 -7.83 22.57
C GLU A 185 -10.47 -7.94 21.54
N GLN A 186 -11.48 -8.78 21.80
CA GLN A 186 -12.66 -8.90 20.95
C GLN A 186 -13.47 -7.60 20.93
N ALA A 187 -13.77 -7.03 22.10
CA ALA A 187 -14.54 -5.78 22.21
C ALA A 187 -13.83 -4.59 21.57
N VAL A 188 -12.50 -4.49 21.71
CA VAL A 188 -11.69 -3.50 20.99
C VAL A 188 -11.75 -3.73 19.49
N GLY A 189 -11.69 -4.99 19.04
CA GLY A 189 -11.83 -5.33 17.61
C GLY A 189 -13.18 -4.91 17.04
N GLU A 190 -14.27 -5.15 17.77
CA GLU A 190 -15.63 -4.73 17.40
C GLU A 190 -15.77 -3.20 17.37
N LEU A 191 -15.22 -2.50 18.38
CA LEU A 191 -15.20 -1.04 18.44
C LEU A 191 -14.45 -0.44 17.23
N LEU A 192 -13.26 -0.92 16.93
CA LEU A 192 -12.45 -0.45 15.79
C LEU A 192 -13.14 -0.74 14.47
N PHE A 193 -13.74 -1.93 14.31
CA PHE A 193 -14.46 -2.29 13.11
C PHE A 193 -15.69 -1.38 12.90
N THR A 194 -16.41 -1.09 13.96
CA THR A 194 -17.61 -0.25 13.94
C THR A 194 -17.27 1.23 13.70
N ALA A 195 -16.22 1.74 14.37
CA ALA A 195 -15.77 3.13 14.22
C ALA A 195 -15.23 3.44 12.81
N ALA A 196 -14.77 2.40 12.11
CA ALA A 196 -14.29 2.53 10.73
C ALA A 196 -15.40 2.52 9.66
N ALA A 197 -16.67 2.35 10.08
CA ALA A 197 -17.78 2.40 9.12
C ALA A 197 -17.84 3.79 8.46
N PRO A 198 -17.96 3.89 7.12
CA PRO A 198 -18.12 5.18 6.47
C PRO A 198 -19.38 5.83 7.00
N GLY A 199 -19.21 6.99 7.65
CA GLY A 199 -20.33 7.81 8.08
C GLY A 199 -21.23 8.08 6.91
N GLY A 200 -22.50 7.75 7.01
CA GLY A 200 -23.50 8.11 6.00
C GLY A 200 -23.52 9.63 5.91
N GLY A 201 -22.99 10.15 4.80
CA GLY A 201 -23.10 11.54 4.37
C GLY A 201 -24.24 11.67 3.39
#